data_1d4b033578f3da1a32514ac77d7d3998
#
_entry.id   1d4b033578f3da1a32514ac77d7d3998
#
_cell.length_a   1.000
_cell.length_b   1.000
_cell.length_c   1.000
_cell.angle_alpha   90.00
_cell.angle_beta   90.00
_cell.angle_gamma   90.00
#
_symmetry.space_group_name_H-M   'P 1'
#
loop_
_entity.id
_entity.type
_entity.pdbx_description
1 polymer ?
#
loop_
_entity_poly.entity_id
_entity_poly.type
_entity_poly.pdbx_seq_one_letter_code
_entity_poly.pdbx_strand_id
1 'polypeptide(L)'
;MKKHTVTAALAGLLVLSSAVPALAAGVKPATGIQVWVDGKKEAYKIAPIVRNKQVLIPLRQLATSLGIPLDAKHITFNTARQSTTIRYDQATVVLVSGSPEAQINGIKVPLSTSTILTKQGVTYVPVDVVKEAWGKQVIWDPASQTLQIGVSNKDKVVEILKSFETGNTKAAEAWISKDQYIQHNPSFASGRDAFLQGISQSKGANVLVEVQRVIQDGNDVAVHYKKSIAGKTSIGFDIFRFDSNGKIVEHWDNMQDSAPINPSGHTMIDGTTQITDPNQTETNKTLIRKFVDDVLVGKNRAALESYYNGDQYIQHNPLFGDGVSSLKQALSAAGQGASIGYDQVHMVLGEGNFVLVVSELKSPKGTSAAVYDLFRVENGKIAEHWDVVQEIPAKTEWKNTNGKFLKMHI
;
A
#
# COMPACT_ATOMS: atom_id res chain seq x y z
N MET A 1 75.22 -23.43 26.10
CA MET A 1 74.08 -24.05 25.47
C MET A 1 72.82 -23.65 26.28
N LYS A 2 72.08 -22.66 25.85
CA LYS A 2 70.77 -22.26 26.45
C LYS A 2 69.73 -22.33 25.34
N LYS A 3 68.80 -23.20 25.52
CA LYS A 3 67.56 -23.34 24.63
C LYS A 3 66.61 -22.21 24.93
N HIS A 4 66.25 -21.42 23.92
CA HIS A 4 65.17 -20.47 24.01
C HIS A 4 63.90 -21.12 23.45
N THR A 5 62.90 -21.24 24.32
CA THR A 5 61.57 -21.70 24.00
C THR A 5 60.73 -20.47 23.56
N VAL A 6 60.23 -20.48 22.35
CA VAL A 6 59.33 -19.43 21.85
C VAL A 6 57.92 -19.88 22.13
N THR A 7 57.23 -19.12 22.96
CA THR A 7 55.79 -19.33 23.25
C THR A 7 54.96 -18.52 22.25
N ALA A 8 54.25 -19.19 21.37
CA ALA A 8 53.28 -18.56 20.46
C ALA A 8 51.99 -18.31 21.21
N ALA A 9 51.59 -17.04 21.35
CA ALA A 9 50.32 -16.66 21.87
C ALA A 9 49.24 -16.76 20.75
N LEU A 10 48.31 -17.68 20.91
CA LEU A 10 47.13 -17.80 20.07
C LEU A 10 46.12 -16.75 20.53
N ALA A 11 45.91 -15.69 19.77
CA ALA A 11 44.80 -14.74 19.98
C ALA A 11 43.49 -15.37 19.46
N GLY A 12 42.66 -15.83 20.36
CA GLY A 12 41.36 -16.33 20.06
C GLY A 12 40.39 -15.17 19.71
N LEU A 13 39.92 -15.11 18.48
CA LEU A 13 38.83 -14.27 18.07
C LEU A 13 37.56 -14.80 18.75
N LEU A 14 37.05 -14.08 19.76
CA LEU A 14 35.68 -14.31 20.27
C LEU A 14 34.69 -13.79 19.20
N VAL A 15 34.13 -14.70 18.41
CA VAL A 15 32.91 -14.42 17.63
C VAL A 15 31.77 -14.37 18.63
N LEU A 16 31.31 -13.17 18.96
CA LEU A 16 30.05 -12.97 19.65
C LEU A 16 28.90 -13.40 18.71
N SER A 17 28.57 -14.68 18.75
CA SER A 17 27.31 -15.14 18.21
C SER A 17 26.19 -14.52 19.04
N SER A 18 25.39 -13.64 18.46
CA SER A 18 24.12 -13.19 19.01
C SER A 18 23.22 -14.41 19.15
N ALA A 19 23.18 -14.97 20.37
CA ALA A 19 22.30 -16.09 20.69
C ALA A 19 20.85 -15.65 20.50
N VAL A 20 20.18 -16.20 19.51
CA VAL A 20 18.72 -16.11 19.36
C VAL A 20 18.12 -16.75 20.61
N PRO A 21 17.23 -16.06 21.36
CA PRO A 21 16.66 -16.61 22.58
C PRO A 21 15.92 -17.91 22.27
N ALA A 22 16.21 -18.95 23.07
CA ALA A 22 15.51 -20.23 22.93
C ALA A 22 14.02 -20.04 23.24
N LEU A 23 13.20 -20.16 22.21
CA LEU A 23 11.74 -20.09 22.29
C LEU A 23 11.19 -21.39 22.89
N ALA A 24 10.09 -21.28 23.67
CA ALA A 24 9.38 -22.45 24.19
C ALA A 24 8.95 -23.38 23.03
N ALA A 25 8.90 -24.68 23.27
CA ALA A 25 8.55 -25.69 22.26
C ALA A 25 7.24 -25.33 21.53
N GLY A 26 7.29 -25.25 20.18
CA GLY A 26 6.16 -24.89 19.33
C GLY A 26 6.13 -23.44 18.83
N VAL A 27 7.11 -22.61 19.20
CA VAL A 27 7.22 -21.22 18.74
C VAL A 27 8.29 -21.14 17.64
N LYS A 28 7.90 -20.76 16.42
CA LYS A 28 8.84 -20.46 15.33
C LYS A 28 9.06 -18.95 15.26
N PRO A 29 10.31 -18.45 15.21
CA PRO A 29 10.55 -17.07 14.78
C PRO A 29 9.98 -16.90 13.39
N ALA A 30 9.05 -16.00 13.21
CA ALA A 30 8.54 -15.68 11.89
C ALA A 30 9.48 -14.61 11.29
N THR A 31 10.46 -15.05 10.52
CA THR A 31 11.28 -14.15 9.70
C THR A 31 10.37 -13.57 8.61
N GLY A 32 10.24 -12.25 8.57
CA GLY A 32 9.53 -11.56 7.50
C GLY A 32 8.18 -10.93 7.86
N ILE A 33 7.68 -11.07 9.11
CA ILE A 33 6.44 -10.36 9.48
C ILE A 33 6.66 -8.85 9.39
N GLN A 34 5.86 -8.21 8.56
CA GLN A 34 5.76 -6.77 8.47
C GLN A 34 4.64 -6.29 9.40
N VAL A 35 4.95 -5.36 10.29
CA VAL A 35 3.97 -4.78 11.20
C VAL A 35 3.71 -3.32 10.79
N TRP A 36 2.44 -2.99 10.62
CA TRP A 36 1.97 -1.65 10.33
C TRP A 36 1.03 -1.20 11.45
N VAL A 37 1.25 0.00 11.99
CA VAL A 37 0.40 0.58 13.03
C VAL A 37 -0.08 1.95 12.55
N ASP A 38 -1.39 2.11 12.43
CA ASP A 38 -2.03 3.31 11.89
C ASP A 38 -1.42 3.77 10.54
N GLY A 39 -1.09 2.78 9.67
CA GLY A 39 -0.50 3.00 8.35
C GLY A 39 1.01 3.29 8.34
N LYS A 40 1.67 3.26 9.50
CA LYS A 40 3.13 3.39 9.62
C LYS A 40 3.78 2.02 9.73
N LYS A 41 4.80 1.74 8.91
CA LYS A 41 5.58 0.51 8.99
C LYS A 41 6.54 0.56 10.18
N GLU A 42 6.44 -0.42 11.07
CA GLU A 42 7.25 -0.50 12.28
C GLU A 42 8.49 -1.37 12.08
N ALA A 43 9.63 -0.90 12.59
CA ALA A 43 10.88 -1.65 12.59
C ALA A 43 11.13 -2.28 13.96
N TYR A 44 10.75 -3.53 14.15
CA TYR A 44 10.91 -4.24 15.42
C TYR A 44 12.30 -4.86 15.56
N LYS A 45 13.02 -4.50 16.63
CA LYS A 45 14.33 -5.09 16.97
C LYS A 45 14.22 -6.56 17.38
N ILE A 46 13.12 -6.92 18.04
CA ILE A 46 12.79 -8.29 18.41
C ILE A 46 11.59 -8.68 17.53
N ALA A 47 11.79 -9.69 16.69
CA ALA A 47 10.76 -10.09 15.73
C ALA A 47 9.47 -10.60 16.43
N PRO A 48 8.29 -10.30 15.87
CA PRO A 48 7.06 -11.01 16.22
C PRO A 48 7.19 -12.51 15.97
N ILE A 49 6.32 -13.29 16.60
CA ILE A 49 6.27 -14.75 16.45
C ILE A 49 4.86 -15.18 16.07
N VAL A 50 4.77 -16.34 15.41
CA VAL A 50 3.47 -16.98 15.13
C VAL A 50 3.34 -18.22 16.00
N ARG A 51 2.23 -18.33 16.76
CA ARG A 51 1.84 -19.48 17.53
C ARG A 51 0.38 -19.80 17.27
N ASN A 52 0.07 -21.05 16.95
CA ASN A 52 -1.30 -21.48 16.64
C ASN A 52 -1.98 -20.59 15.55
N LYS A 53 -1.24 -20.21 14.53
CA LYS A 53 -1.66 -19.29 13.45
C LYS A 53 -1.97 -17.84 13.91
N GLN A 54 -1.66 -17.50 15.15
CA GLN A 54 -1.83 -16.16 15.72
C GLN A 54 -0.51 -15.45 15.88
N VAL A 55 -0.51 -14.14 15.64
CA VAL A 55 0.68 -13.31 15.83
C VAL A 55 0.79 -12.85 17.27
N LEU A 56 1.98 -13.01 17.84
CA LEU A 56 2.33 -12.42 19.13
C LEU A 56 3.45 -11.41 18.91
N ILE A 57 3.33 -10.27 19.57
CA ILE A 57 4.27 -9.15 19.43
C ILE A 57 5.00 -8.92 20.75
N PRO A 58 6.31 -8.57 20.71
CA PRO A 58 7.02 -8.13 21.91
C PRO A 58 6.34 -6.90 22.51
N LEU A 59 5.87 -7.01 23.75
CA LEU A 59 5.02 -6.00 24.40
C LEU A 59 5.60 -4.59 24.37
N ARG A 60 6.89 -4.43 24.69
CA ARG A 60 7.48 -3.09 24.74
C ARG A 60 7.53 -2.41 23.36
N GLN A 61 7.75 -3.18 22.30
CA GLN A 61 7.75 -2.64 20.95
C GLN A 61 6.33 -2.30 20.49
N LEU A 62 5.36 -3.17 20.78
CA LEU A 62 3.94 -2.87 20.56
C LEU A 62 3.51 -1.61 21.31
N ALA A 63 3.87 -1.49 22.58
CA ALA A 63 3.56 -0.30 23.38
C ALA A 63 4.14 0.97 22.75
N THR A 64 5.40 0.95 22.33
CA THR A 64 6.03 2.08 21.64
C THR A 64 5.28 2.46 20.36
N SER A 65 4.93 1.47 19.54
CA SER A 65 4.18 1.69 18.29
C SER A 65 2.78 2.28 18.52
N LEU A 66 2.16 1.93 19.65
CA LEU A 66 0.86 2.48 20.06
C LEU A 66 0.96 3.82 20.80
N GLY A 67 2.17 4.36 20.98
CA GLY A 67 2.38 5.60 21.73
C GLY A 67 2.25 5.45 23.24
N ILE A 68 2.30 4.22 23.79
CA ILE A 68 2.23 3.96 25.24
C ILE A 68 3.61 4.20 25.85
N PRO A 69 3.74 5.12 26.85
CA PRO A 69 5.02 5.37 27.50
C PRO A 69 5.54 4.12 28.23
N LEU A 70 6.86 3.87 28.14
CA LEU A 70 7.51 2.70 28.74
C LEU A 70 7.95 2.94 30.20
N ASP A 71 7.23 3.75 30.94
CA ASP A 71 7.49 4.06 32.35
C ASP A 71 6.67 3.19 33.32
N ALA A 72 7.00 3.24 34.59
CA ALA A 72 6.33 2.44 35.63
C ALA A 72 4.86 2.86 35.93
N LYS A 73 4.44 4.07 35.44
CA LYS A 73 3.05 4.50 35.53
C LYS A 73 2.18 3.75 34.53
N HIS A 74 2.73 3.48 33.34
CA HIS A 74 2.00 2.88 32.24
C HIS A 74 2.22 1.36 32.14
N ILE A 75 3.43 0.87 32.39
CA ILE A 75 3.75 -0.57 32.27
C ILE A 75 4.47 -1.06 33.54
N THR A 76 3.85 -1.99 34.24
CA THR A 76 4.44 -2.63 35.43
C THR A 76 4.46 -4.14 35.28
N PHE A 77 5.52 -4.78 35.80
CA PHE A 77 5.66 -6.23 35.84
C PHE A 77 5.65 -6.72 37.26
N ASN A 78 4.82 -7.71 37.56
CA ASN A 78 4.78 -8.41 38.83
C ASN A 78 5.45 -9.79 38.72
N THR A 79 6.62 -9.92 39.34
CA THR A 79 7.45 -11.13 39.23
C THR A 79 6.77 -12.33 39.89
N ALA A 80 6.12 -12.15 41.06
CA ALA A 80 5.49 -13.22 41.78
C ALA A 80 4.29 -13.84 41.03
N ARG A 81 3.55 -13.02 40.30
CA ARG A 81 2.39 -13.45 39.49
C ARG A 81 2.74 -13.65 38.00
N GLN A 82 3.98 -13.38 37.62
CA GLN A 82 4.40 -13.35 36.22
C GLN A 82 3.40 -12.60 35.32
N SER A 83 2.94 -11.43 35.79
CA SER A 83 1.92 -10.65 35.10
C SER A 83 2.43 -9.26 34.73
N THR A 84 1.99 -8.76 33.59
CA THR A 84 2.21 -7.38 33.14
C THR A 84 0.91 -6.61 33.23
N THR A 85 0.97 -5.41 33.80
CA THR A 85 -0.15 -4.46 33.79
C THR A 85 0.19 -3.30 32.91
N ILE A 86 -0.72 -2.97 31.99
CA ILE A 86 -0.62 -1.81 31.06
C ILE A 86 -1.76 -0.86 31.41
N ARG A 87 -1.46 0.44 31.53
CA ARG A 87 -2.45 1.51 31.77
C ARG A 87 -2.30 2.55 30.70
N TYR A 88 -3.30 2.66 29.85
CA TYR A 88 -3.28 3.61 28.74
C TYR A 88 -4.70 3.85 28.21
N ASP A 89 -5.02 5.10 27.90
CA ASP A 89 -6.28 5.52 27.26
C ASP A 89 -7.53 4.88 27.92
N GLN A 90 -7.70 5.13 29.20
CA GLN A 90 -8.79 4.61 30.05
C GLN A 90 -8.84 3.07 30.22
N ALA A 91 -7.93 2.32 29.60
CA ALA A 91 -7.83 0.89 29.76
C ALA A 91 -6.74 0.50 30.77
N THR A 92 -7.08 -0.42 31.66
CA THR A 92 -6.12 -1.16 32.50
C THR A 92 -6.15 -2.60 32.04
N VAL A 93 -5.06 -3.05 31.42
CA VAL A 93 -4.91 -4.41 30.90
C VAL A 93 -3.94 -5.20 31.80
N VAL A 94 -4.36 -6.35 32.29
CA VAL A 94 -3.50 -7.29 33.02
C VAL A 94 -3.36 -8.58 32.25
N LEU A 95 -2.13 -8.92 31.92
CA LEU A 95 -1.75 -10.12 31.17
C LEU A 95 -0.91 -11.02 32.04
N VAL A 96 -1.32 -12.28 32.19
CA VAL A 96 -0.59 -13.29 32.96
C VAL A 96 0.12 -14.24 32.01
N SER A 97 1.41 -14.48 32.21
CA SER A 97 2.17 -15.42 31.37
C SER A 97 1.55 -16.81 31.40
N GLY A 98 1.37 -17.41 30.21
CA GLY A 98 0.74 -18.72 30.07
C GLY A 98 -0.79 -18.69 30.05
N SER A 99 -1.43 -17.57 30.40
CA SER A 99 -2.90 -17.44 30.35
C SER A 99 -3.36 -17.07 28.93
N PRO A 100 -4.44 -17.71 28.41
CA PRO A 100 -5.13 -17.29 27.20
C PRO A 100 -6.22 -16.24 27.51
N GLU A 101 -6.18 -15.57 28.61
CA GLU A 101 -7.11 -14.53 29.06
C GLU A 101 -6.34 -13.26 29.45
N ALA A 102 -6.91 -12.10 29.15
CA ALA A 102 -6.55 -10.80 29.74
C ALA A 102 -7.61 -10.38 30.74
N GLN A 103 -7.24 -9.52 31.71
CA GLN A 103 -8.21 -8.70 32.42
C GLN A 103 -8.16 -7.29 31.87
N ILE A 104 -9.28 -6.80 31.34
CA ILE A 104 -9.42 -5.44 30.83
C ILE A 104 -10.44 -4.72 31.72
N ASN A 105 -9.97 -3.69 32.41
CA ASN A 105 -10.77 -2.95 33.41
C ASN A 105 -11.45 -3.89 34.44
N GLY A 106 -10.73 -4.95 34.85
CA GLY A 106 -11.21 -5.95 35.79
C GLY A 106 -12.08 -7.08 35.21
N ILE A 107 -12.47 -6.98 33.93
CA ILE A 107 -13.28 -7.98 33.23
C ILE A 107 -12.36 -8.98 32.51
N LYS A 108 -12.61 -10.28 32.65
CA LYS A 108 -11.89 -11.33 31.94
C LYS A 108 -12.32 -11.35 30.44
N VAL A 109 -11.34 -11.29 29.58
CA VAL A 109 -11.51 -11.31 28.13
C VAL A 109 -10.65 -12.43 27.55
N PRO A 110 -11.22 -13.37 26.78
CA PRO A 110 -10.44 -14.43 26.13
C PRO A 110 -9.57 -13.84 25.02
N LEU A 111 -8.35 -14.36 24.88
CA LEU A 111 -7.41 -14.04 23.82
C LEU A 111 -7.24 -15.26 22.90
N SER A 112 -6.84 -14.99 21.66
CA SER A 112 -6.63 -16.04 20.64
C SER A 112 -5.55 -17.06 20.99
N THR A 113 -4.58 -16.67 21.85
CA THR A 113 -3.52 -17.54 22.38
C THR A 113 -2.95 -16.96 23.66
N SER A 114 -2.13 -17.75 24.38
CA SER A 114 -1.56 -17.32 25.66
C SER A 114 -0.42 -16.31 25.49
N THR A 115 -0.35 -15.35 26.41
CA THR A 115 0.82 -14.48 26.61
C THR A 115 2.05 -15.32 26.97
N ILE A 116 3.21 -14.98 26.47
CA ILE A 116 4.47 -15.71 26.69
C ILE A 116 5.50 -14.79 27.36
N LEU A 117 6.07 -15.22 28.45
CA LEU A 117 7.28 -14.64 29.02
C LEU A 117 8.45 -15.58 28.73
N THR A 118 9.43 -15.08 27.99
CA THR A 118 10.65 -15.86 27.69
C THR A 118 11.62 -15.87 28.84
N LYS A 119 12.56 -16.84 28.86
CA LYS A 119 13.65 -16.89 29.84
C LYS A 119 14.54 -15.64 29.84
N GLN A 120 14.58 -14.93 28.74
CA GLN A 120 15.33 -13.67 28.57
C GLN A 120 14.52 -12.43 28.98
N GLY A 121 13.33 -12.61 29.60
CA GLY A 121 12.51 -11.51 30.09
C GLY A 121 11.69 -10.76 29.02
N VAL A 122 11.55 -11.30 27.81
CA VAL A 122 10.70 -10.72 26.77
C VAL A 122 9.27 -11.23 26.94
N THR A 123 8.33 -10.32 27.13
CA THR A 123 6.90 -10.63 27.12
C THR A 123 6.36 -10.50 25.71
N TYR A 124 5.81 -11.59 25.17
CA TYR A 124 5.06 -11.61 23.92
C TYR A 124 3.56 -11.63 24.21
N VAL A 125 2.82 -10.76 23.58
CA VAL A 125 1.37 -10.63 23.76
C VAL A 125 0.63 -10.94 22.46
N PRO A 126 -0.49 -11.66 22.54
CA PRO A 126 -1.38 -11.85 21.38
C PRO A 126 -1.87 -10.50 20.91
N VAL A 127 -1.82 -10.28 19.57
CA VAL A 127 -2.13 -8.96 19.01
C VAL A 127 -3.59 -8.56 19.17
N ASP A 128 -4.51 -9.52 19.31
CA ASP A 128 -5.93 -9.29 19.55
C ASP A 128 -6.22 -8.51 20.85
N VAL A 129 -5.29 -8.52 21.82
CA VAL A 129 -5.40 -7.64 23.01
C VAL A 129 -5.59 -6.16 22.62
N VAL A 130 -5.04 -5.75 21.50
CA VAL A 130 -5.14 -4.35 21.02
C VAL A 130 -6.57 -4.01 20.61
N LYS A 131 -7.27 -4.94 19.95
CA LYS A 131 -8.69 -4.81 19.61
C LYS A 131 -9.55 -4.77 20.86
N GLU A 132 -9.32 -5.71 21.77
CA GLU A 132 -10.14 -5.87 22.97
C GLU A 132 -9.96 -4.72 23.98
N ALA A 133 -8.73 -4.16 24.10
CA ALA A 133 -8.44 -3.10 25.07
C ALA A 133 -8.70 -1.68 24.53
N TRP A 134 -8.44 -1.44 23.24
CA TRP A 134 -8.46 -0.08 22.66
C TRP A 134 -9.31 0.03 21.40
N GLY A 135 -10.08 -1.02 21.05
CA GLY A 135 -11.00 -0.99 19.90
C GLY A 135 -10.32 -0.83 18.53
N LYS A 136 -8.99 -0.96 18.45
CA LYS A 136 -8.28 -0.83 17.17
C LYS A 136 -8.49 -2.07 16.30
N GLN A 137 -8.69 -1.87 15.02
CA GLN A 137 -8.74 -2.96 14.06
C GLN A 137 -7.42 -3.73 14.03
N VAL A 138 -7.48 -5.05 13.92
CA VAL A 138 -6.32 -5.93 13.78
C VAL A 138 -6.57 -6.88 12.64
N ILE A 139 -5.72 -6.84 11.63
CA ILE A 139 -5.79 -7.71 10.45
C ILE A 139 -4.44 -8.42 10.30
N TRP A 140 -4.46 -9.75 10.26
CA TRP A 140 -3.32 -10.57 9.95
C TRP A 140 -3.51 -11.27 8.61
N ASP A 141 -2.64 -10.96 7.66
CA ASP A 141 -2.56 -11.68 6.38
C ASP A 141 -1.35 -12.63 6.39
N PRO A 142 -1.58 -13.94 6.51
CA PRO A 142 -0.50 -14.93 6.53
C PRO A 142 0.15 -15.12 5.15
N ALA A 143 -0.50 -14.72 4.05
CA ALA A 143 0.04 -14.86 2.70
C ALA A 143 1.13 -13.82 2.42
N SER A 144 0.88 -12.57 2.75
CA SER A 144 1.88 -11.48 2.65
C SER A 144 2.75 -11.34 3.90
N GLN A 145 2.50 -12.12 4.97
CA GLN A 145 3.13 -11.96 6.29
C GLN A 145 2.98 -10.53 6.85
N THR A 146 1.82 -9.91 6.61
CA THR A 146 1.56 -8.53 7.02
C THR A 146 0.55 -8.49 8.16
N LEU A 147 0.94 -7.85 9.27
CA LEU A 147 0.07 -7.50 10.39
C LEU A 147 -0.24 -6.02 10.36
N GLN A 148 -1.52 -5.69 10.34
CA GLN A 148 -2.04 -4.33 10.35
C GLN A 148 -2.81 -4.06 11.64
N ILE A 149 -2.51 -2.95 12.31
CA ILE A 149 -3.15 -2.49 13.54
C ILE A 149 -3.64 -1.06 13.32
N GLY A 150 -4.91 -0.80 13.60
CA GLY A 150 -5.54 0.52 13.42
C GLY A 150 -5.95 0.80 11.98
N VAL A 151 -5.96 2.08 11.58
CA VAL A 151 -6.41 2.52 10.25
C VAL A 151 -5.33 2.27 9.20
N SER A 152 -5.65 1.54 8.14
CA SER A 152 -4.71 1.30 7.05
C SER A 152 -4.54 2.55 6.15
N ASN A 153 -3.43 2.61 5.40
CA ASN A 153 -3.28 3.69 4.41
C ASN A 153 -4.34 3.61 3.31
N LYS A 154 -4.80 2.42 2.94
CA LYS A 154 -5.93 2.22 2.01
C LYS A 154 -7.21 2.86 2.56
N ASP A 155 -7.55 2.59 3.84
CA ASP A 155 -8.75 3.15 4.47
C ASP A 155 -8.69 4.67 4.56
N LYS A 156 -7.52 5.24 4.92
CA LYS A 156 -7.30 6.69 4.94
C LYS A 156 -7.60 7.35 3.59
N VAL A 157 -7.11 6.75 2.51
CA VAL A 157 -7.33 7.27 1.16
C VAL A 157 -8.81 7.19 0.78
N VAL A 158 -9.46 6.06 1.05
CA VAL A 158 -10.89 5.90 0.80
C VAL A 158 -11.71 6.93 1.58
N GLU A 159 -11.39 7.16 2.85
CA GLU A 159 -12.06 8.14 3.69
C GLU A 159 -11.89 9.58 3.16
N ILE A 160 -10.67 9.92 2.68
CA ILE A 160 -10.42 11.22 2.06
C ILE A 160 -11.23 11.39 0.77
N LEU A 161 -11.28 10.40 -0.12
CA LEU A 161 -12.07 10.47 -1.34
C LEU A 161 -13.57 10.60 -1.04
N LYS A 162 -14.08 9.86 -0.04
CA LYS A 162 -15.47 9.97 0.44
C LYS A 162 -15.79 11.32 1.06
N SER A 163 -14.79 12.05 1.56
CA SER A 163 -14.98 13.39 2.12
C SER A 163 -15.55 14.38 1.10
N PHE A 164 -15.30 14.18 -0.20
CA PHE A 164 -15.88 15.01 -1.26
C PHE A 164 -17.40 14.88 -1.38
N GLU A 165 -18.01 13.77 -0.93
CA GLU A 165 -19.47 13.59 -0.95
C GLU A 165 -20.18 14.53 0.05
N THR A 166 -19.52 14.83 1.15
CA THR A 166 -20.10 15.61 2.27
C THR A 166 -19.51 17.01 2.41
N GLY A 167 -18.33 17.26 1.82
CA GLY A 167 -17.54 18.46 2.04
C GLY A 167 -16.87 18.51 3.43
N ASN A 168 -16.77 17.36 4.15
CA ASN A 168 -16.18 17.27 5.48
C ASN A 168 -14.66 17.09 5.38
N THR A 169 -13.89 18.04 5.91
CA THR A 169 -12.42 18.07 5.79
C THR A 169 -11.67 17.24 6.84
N LYS A 170 -12.34 16.69 7.86
CA LYS A 170 -11.70 16.05 9.03
C LYS A 170 -10.72 14.94 8.67
N ALA A 171 -11.09 14.07 7.72
CA ALA A 171 -10.19 12.99 7.27
C ALA A 171 -8.92 13.56 6.61
N ALA A 172 -9.06 14.53 5.73
CA ALA A 172 -7.93 15.18 5.06
C ALA A 172 -7.05 15.97 6.04
N GLU A 173 -7.65 16.65 7.03
CA GLU A 173 -6.92 17.31 8.12
C GLU A 173 -6.11 16.31 8.97
N ALA A 174 -6.68 15.13 9.22
CA ALA A 174 -6.04 14.09 10.00
C ALA A 174 -4.90 13.41 9.24
N TRP A 175 -5.07 13.15 7.96
CA TRP A 175 -4.18 12.25 7.20
C TRP A 175 -3.22 12.96 6.26
N ILE A 176 -3.53 14.18 5.74
CA ILE A 176 -2.61 14.94 4.88
C ILE A 176 -1.63 15.74 5.75
N SER A 177 -0.36 15.69 5.40
CA SER A 177 0.70 16.46 6.06
C SER A 177 0.44 17.97 5.94
N LYS A 178 0.59 18.68 7.06
CA LYS A 178 0.50 20.14 7.09
C LYS A 178 1.74 20.79 6.50
N ASP A 179 2.89 20.16 6.71
CA ASP A 179 4.20 20.76 6.42
C ASP A 179 4.63 20.52 4.97
N GLN A 180 4.16 19.43 4.38
CA GLN A 180 4.51 19.06 3.02
C GLN A 180 3.33 18.35 2.34
N TYR A 181 2.84 18.90 1.24
CA TYR A 181 1.91 18.23 0.34
C TYR A 181 2.14 18.74 -1.09
N ILE A 182 2.65 17.84 -1.92
CA ILE A 182 2.99 18.11 -3.31
C ILE A 182 1.84 17.62 -4.19
N GLN A 183 1.27 18.50 -5.00
CA GLN A 183 0.18 18.21 -5.93
C GLN A 183 0.72 18.11 -7.36
N HIS A 184 0.41 17.00 -8.05
CA HIS A 184 0.80 16.77 -9.45
C HIS A 184 -0.34 16.97 -10.46
N ASN A 185 -1.56 17.24 -10.01
CA ASN A 185 -2.60 17.72 -10.91
C ASN A 185 -2.33 19.18 -11.27
N PRO A 186 -2.08 19.50 -12.55
CA PRO A 186 -1.76 20.89 -12.97
C PRO A 186 -2.88 21.89 -12.65
N SER A 187 -4.13 21.43 -12.56
CA SER A 187 -5.29 22.29 -12.31
C SER A 187 -5.47 22.72 -10.85
N PHE A 188 -4.66 22.18 -9.91
CA PHE A 188 -4.77 22.46 -8.48
C PHE A 188 -3.46 23.00 -7.91
N ALA A 189 -3.57 23.89 -6.92
CA ALA A 189 -2.42 24.38 -6.17
C ALA A 189 -1.88 23.30 -5.20
N SER A 190 -0.59 23.36 -4.90
CA SER A 190 0.02 22.54 -3.85
C SER A 190 -0.32 23.04 -2.45
N GLY A 191 -0.10 22.16 -1.47
CA GLY A 191 -0.35 22.42 -0.08
C GLY A 191 -1.70 21.86 0.40
N ARG A 192 -1.70 21.41 1.67
CA ARG A 192 -2.88 20.80 2.30
C ARG A 192 -4.11 21.70 2.23
N ASP A 193 -3.95 23.00 2.49
CA ASP A 193 -5.07 23.93 2.59
C ASP A 193 -5.81 24.05 1.25
N ALA A 194 -5.11 23.99 0.10
CA ALA A 194 -5.74 23.97 -1.21
C ALA A 194 -6.61 22.70 -1.41
N PHE A 195 -6.13 21.55 -0.93
CA PHE A 195 -6.89 20.31 -0.98
C PHE A 195 -8.13 20.35 -0.07
N LEU A 196 -7.98 20.86 1.16
CA LEU A 196 -9.11 21.07 2.09
C LEU A 196 -10.16 22.00 1.51
N GLN A 197 -9.74 23.08 0.83
CA GLN A 197 -10.63 23.98 0.12
C GLN A 197 -11.42 23.25 -0.97
N GLY A 198 -10.76 22.38 -1.76
CA GLY A 198 -11.43 21.57 -2.77
C GLY A 198 -12.52 20.67 -2.19
N ILE A 199 -12.25 20.01 -1.05
CA ILE A 199 -13.27 19.22 -0.32
C ILE A 199 -14.41 20.14 0.15
N SER A 200 -14.12 21.25 0.80
CA SER A 200 -15.14 22.15 1.34
C SER A 200 -16.06 22.70 0.24
N GLN A 201 -15.52 23.01 -0.93
CA GLN A 201 -16.26 23.51 -2.09
C GLN A 201 -17.17 22.44 -2.75
N SER A 202 -16.92 21.15 -2.49
CA SER A 202 -17.77 20.08 -3.00
C SER A 202 -19.09 19.93 -2.23
N LYS A 203 -19.23 20.59 -1.09
CA LYS A 203 -20.43 20.55 -0.27
C LYS A 203 -21.66 21.04 -1.07
N GLY A 204 -22.65 20.15 -1.18
CA GLY A 204 -23.89 20.45 -1.91
C GLY A 204 -23.79 20.29 -3.43
N ALA A 205 -22.63 19.88 -3.98
CA ALA A 205 -22.46 19.64 -5.41
C ALA A 205 -22.95 18.26 -5.88
N ASN A 206 -23.62 17.49 -5.02
CA ASN A 206 -24.08 16.12 -5.31
C ASN A 206 -22.96 15.24 -5.85
N VAL A 207 -21.83 15.23 -5.13
CA VAL A 207 -20.70 14.36 -5.44
C VAL A 207 -20.98 12.96 -4.93
N LEU A 208 -20.75 11.96 -5.78
CA LEU A 208 -20.75 10.54 -5.42
C LEU A 208 -19.42 9.93 -5.85
N VAL A 209 -18.77 9.18 -4.96
CA VAL A 209 -17.51 8.47 -5.23
C VAL A 209 -17.73 6.97 -5.02
N GLU A 210 -17.53 6.19 -6.05
CA GLU A 210 -17.59 4.73 -6.01
C GLU A 210 -16.18 4.17 -6.18
N VAL A 211 -15.56 3.75 -5.07
CA VAL A 211 -14.22 3.13 -5.08
C VAL A 211 -14.34 1.69 -5.54
N GLN A 212 -13.56 1.31 -6.54
CA GLN A 212 -13.61 -0.02 -7.12
C GLN A 212 -12.40 -0.87 -6.73
N ARG A 213 -11.20 -0.31 -6.81
CA ARG A 213 -9.95 -1.00 -6.48
C ARG A 213 -9.04 -0.08 -5.69
N VAL A 214 -8.38 -0.64 -4.68
CA VAL A 214 -7.35 0.05 -3.90
C VAL A 214 -6.15 -0.85 -3.82
N ILE A 215 -5.02 -0.43 -4.36
CA ILE A 215 -3.75 -1.16 -4.32
C ILE A 215 -2.72 -0.36 -3.53
N GLN A 216 -1.88 -1.07 -2.77
CA GLN A 216 -0.80 -0.46 -2.00
C GLN A 216 0.53 -1.09 -2.33
N ASP A 217 1.51 -0.27 -2.69
CA ASP A 217 2.89 -0.66 -2.92
C ASP A 217 3.82 0.17 -2.01
N GLY A 218 4.30 -0.45 -0.95
CA GLY A 218 5.09 0.26 0.06
C GLY A 218 4.32 1.42 0.67
N ASN A 219 4.80 2.64 0.46
CA ASN A 219 4.20 3.88 0.94
C ASN A 219 3.22 4.53 -0.05
N ASP A 220 3.04 3.97 -1.22
CA ASP A 220 2.14 4.49 -2.24
C ASP A 220 0.82 3.71 -2.25
N VAL A 221 -0.29 4.43 -2.29
CA VAL A 221 -1.63 3.87 -2.42
C VAL A 221 -2.28 4.43 -3.67
N ALA A 222 -2.70 3.56 -4.57
CA ALA A 222 -3.45 3.92 -5.76
C ALA A 222 -4.91 3.46 -5.65
N VAL A 223 -5.83 4.31 -6.11
CA VAL A 223 -7.26 4.06 -6.09
C VAL A 223 -7.83 4.20 -7.48
N HIS A 224 -8.57 3.18 -7.95
CA HIS A 224 -9.40 3.23 -9.15
C HIS A 224 -10.85 3.44 -8.75
N TYR A 225 -11.47 4.51 -9.25
CA TYR A 225 -12.79 4.92 -8.79
C TYR A 225 -13.62 5.58 -9.90
N LYS A 226 -14.94 5.59 -9.69
CA LYS A 226 -15.89 6.39 -10.43
C LYS A 226 -16.31 7.58 -9.58
N LYS A 227 -16.34 8.77 -10.17
CA LYS A 227 -16.81 10.00 -9.53
C LYS A 227 -17.91 10.64 -10.37
N SER A 228 -19.04 10.93 -9.73
CA SER A 228 -20.14 11.67 -10.35
C SER A 228 -20.31 13.02 -9.65
N ILE A 229 -20.46 14.09 -10.42
CA ILE A 229 -20.73 15.44 -9.91
C ILE A 229 -21.91 15.99 -10.72
N ALA A 230 -23.04 16.29 -10.05
CA ALA A 230 -24.25 16.78 -10.70
C ALA A 230 -24.66 15.95 -11.94
N GLY A 231 -24.49 14.63 -11.88
CA GLY A 231 -24.85 13.69 -12.96
C GLY A 231 -23.77 13.48 -14.03
N LYS A 232 -22.72 14.29 -14.09
CA LYS A 232 -21.57 14.05 -14.96
C LYS A 232 -20.62 13.06 -14.29
N THR A 233 -20.27 11.98 -14.98
CA THR A 233 -19.48 10.88 -14.45
C THR A 233 -18.11 10.83 -15.11
N SER A 234 -17.08 10.62 -14.29
CA SER A 234 -15.69 10.39 -14.72
C SER A 234 -15.14 9.16 -14.02
N ILE A 235 -14.17 8.50 -14.68
CA ILE A 235 -13.37 7.42 -14.13
C ILE A 235 -11.98 7.98 -13.84
N GLY A 236 -11.40 7.62 -12.70
CA GLY A 236 -10.10 8.14 -12.30
C GLY A 236 -9.23 7.17 -11.53
N PHE A 237 -7.95 7.50 -11.54
CA PHE A 237 -6.96 6.97 -10.62
C PHE A 237 -6.36 8.11 -9.83
N ASP A 238 -6.33 7.96 -8.51
CA ASP A 238 -5.55 8.81 -7.60
C ASP A 238 -4.44 7.98 -6.99
N ILE A 239 -3.25 8.56 -6.84
CA ILE A 239 -2.10 7.96 -6.18
C ILE A 239 -1.67 8.88 -5.05
N PHE A 240 -1.58 8.34 -3.84
CA PHE A 240 -1.16 9.07 -2.64
C PHE A 240 0.11 8.45 -2.08
N ARG A 241 1.13 9.28 -1.82
CA ARG A 241 2.35 8.85 -1.14
C ARG A 241 2.32 9.26 0.32
N PHE A 242 2.66 8.30 1.17
CA PHE A 242 2.76 8.48 2.60
C PHE A 242 4.21 8.66 3.04
N ASP A 243 4.43 9.48 4.06
CA ASP A 243 5.70 9.58 4.76
C ASP A 243 5.86 8.45 5.79
N SER A 244 7.02 8.41 6.47
CA SER A 244 7.30 7.45 7.53
C SER A 244 6.41 7.59 8.77
N ASN A 245 5.64 8.67 8.90
CA ASN A 245 4.69 8.91 9.98
C ASN A 245 3.25 8.56 9.61
N GLY A 246 3.03 8.01 8.40
CA GLY A 246 1.71 7.66 7.90
C GLY A 246 0.85 8.87 7.52
N LYS A 247 1.48 9.99 7.12
CA LYS A 247 0.84 11.18 6.56
C LYS A 247 1.03 11.23 5.06
N ILE A 248 0.01 11.66 4.34
CA ILE A 248 0.08 11.89 2.89
C ILE A 248 0.90 13.15 2.63
N VAL A 249 1.93 13.02 1.80
CA VAL A 249 2.86 14.11 1.45
C VAL A 249 2.87 14.44 -0.03
N GLU A 250 2.28 13.58 -0.88
CA GLU A 250 2.32 13.75 -2.34
C GLU A 250 1.11 13.08 -2.99
N HIS A 251 0.62 13.65 -4.09
CA HIS A 251 -0.60 13.20 -4.77
C HIS A 251 -0.51 13.39 -6.28
N TRP A 252 -0.89 12.36 -7.00
CA TRP A 252 -1.11 12.33 -8.45
C TRP A 252 -2.51 11.85 -8.74
N ASP A 253 -3.10 12.32 -9.80
CA ASP A 253 -4.37 11.85 -10.31
C ASP A 253 -4.41 11.80 -11.83
N ASN A 254 -5.34 11.07 -12.37
CA ASN A 254 -5.69 11.07 -13.79
C ASN A 254 -7.16 10.78 -13.93
N MET A 255 -7.90 11.58 -14.69
CA MET A 255 -9.35 11.45 -14.84
C MET A 255 -9.77 11.57 -16.29
N GLN A 256 -10.75 10.77 -16.68
CA GLN A 256 -11.38 10.76 -18.01
C GLN A 256 -12.89 10.72 -17.85
N ASP A 257 -13.62 11.43 -18.70
CA ASP A 257 -15.09 11.32 -18.74
C ASP A 257 -15.49 9.87 -19.02
N SER A 258 -16.49 9.38 -18.31
CA SER A 258 -17.00 8.03 -18.51
C SER A 258 -17.58 7.89 -19.92
N ALA A 259 -17.17 6.85 -20.62
CA ALA A 259 -17.66 6.51 -21.94
C ALA A 259 -18.71 5.38 -21.87
N PRO A 260 -19.49 5.17 -22.96
CA PRO A 260 -20.33 3.97 -23.10
C PRO A 260 -19.51 2.68 -22.97
N ILE A 261 -20.23 1.56 -22.80
CA ILE A 261 -19.63 0.22 -22.83
C ILE A 261 -18.83 0.01 -24.12
N ASN A 262 -17.73 -0.72 -24.02
CA ASN A 262 -16.88 -1.05 -25.16
C ASN A 262 -17.53 -2.10 -26.10
N PRO A 263 -16.89 -2.44 -27.23
CA PRO A 263 -17.42 -3.44 -28.16
C PRO A 263 -17.69 -4.84 -27.56
N SER A 264 -17.05 -5.19 -26.45
CA SER A 264 -17.26 -6.47 -25.75
C SER A 264 -18.25 -6.39 -24.58
N GLY A 265 -18.84 -5.21 -24.33
CA GLY A 265 -19.86 -5.01 -23.30
C GLY A 265 -19.33 -4.62 -21.92
N HIS A 266 -18.03 -4.30 -21.80
CA HIS A 266 -17.40 -3.88 -20.56
C HIS A 266 -17.47 -2.36 -20.37
N THR A 267 -17.56 -1.94 -19.10
CA THR A 267 -17.40 -0.53 -18.70
C THR A 267 -15.93 -0.26 -18.36
N MET A 268 -15.58 1.02 -18.23
CA MET A 268 -14.23 1.45 -17.81
C MET A 268 -13.90 1.09 -16.35
N ILE A 269 -14.83 0.52 -15.57
CA ILE A 269 -14.68 0.35 -14.11
C ILE A 269 -15.02 -1.06 -13.62
N ASP A 270 -15.82 -1.85 -14.34
CA ASP A 270 -16.20 -3.21 -13.93
C ASP A 270 -15.03 -4.21 -13.94
N GLY A 271 -15.30 -5.50 -13.86
CA GLY A 271 -14.30 -6.57 -13.86
C GLY A 271 -13.77 -6.91 -12.46
N THR A 272 -12.65 -7.64 -12.43
CA THR A 272 -12.09 -8.22 -11.21
C THR A 272 -11.59 -7.16 -10.22
N THR A 273 -11.91 -7.33 -8.94
CA THR A 273 -11.46 -6.42 -7.86
C THR A 273 -10.62 -7.10 -6.80
N GLN A 274 -10.63 -8.43 -6.74
CA GLN A 274 -9.94 -9.19 -5.71
C GLN A 274 -8.44 -9.24 -5.96
N ILE A 275 -7.66 -8.79 -5.01
CA ILE A 275 -6.20 -8.92 -5.00
C ILE A 275 -5.85 -10.35 -4.57
N THR A 276 -5.06 -11.05 -5.38
CA THR A 276 -4.54 -12.39 -5.13
C THR A 276 -3.02 -12.39 -5.29
N ASP A 277 -2.38 -13.50 -4.94
CA ASP A 277 -0.95 -13.75 -5.19
C ASP A 277 0.02 -12.67 -4.65
N PRO A 278 -0.09 -12.25 -3.38
CA PRO A 278 0.72 -11.15 -2.83
C PRO A 278 2.23 -11.41 -2.93
N ASN A 279 2.66 -12.68 -2.98
CA ASN A 279 4.06 -13.07 -3.15
C ASN A 279 4.58 -12.90 -4.60
N GLN A 280 3.70 -12.62 -5.56
CA GLN A 280 4.05 -12.41 -6.97
C GLN A 280 4.14 -10.92 -7.34
N THR A 281 3.93 -10.00 -6.40
CA THR A 281 3.91 -8.56 -6.67
C THR A 281 5.09 -8.09 -7.51
N GLU A 282 6.32 -8.35 -7.08
CA GLU A 282 7.52 -7.88 -7.79
C GLU A 282 7.73 -8.60 -9.14
N THR A 283 7.36 -9.87 -9.23
CA THR A 283 7.38 -10.62 -10.49
C THR A 283 6.41 -10.01 -11.49
N ASN A 284 5.18 -9.69 -11.05
CA ASN A 284 4.14 -9.11 -11.88
C ASN A 284 4.50 -7.67 -12.29
N LYS A 285 5.07 -6.86 -11.40
CA LYS A 285 5.60 -5.52 -11.74
C LYS A 285 6.66 -5.60 -12.83
N THR A 286 7.60 -6.54 -12.69
CA THR A 286 8.66 -6.76 -13.69
C THR A 286 8.08 -7.19 -15.04
N LEU A 287 7.12 -8.11 -15.05
CA LEU A 287 6.42 -8.55 -16.27
C LEU A 287 5.75 -7.36 -16.98
N ILE A 288 4.95 -6.60 -16.25
CA ILE A 288 4.18 -5.49 -16.83
C ILE A 288 5.11 -4.35 -17.25
N ARG A 289 6.12 -3.99 -16.44
CA ARG A 289 7.12 -3.00 -16.84
C ARG A 289 7.79 -3.37 -18.14
N LYS A 290 8.23 -4.63 -18.28
CA LYS A 290 8.83 -5.13 -19.51
C LYS A 290 7.87 -5.09 -20.71
N PHE A 291 6.60 -5.45 -20.49
CA PHE A 291 5.57 -5.34 -21.53
C PHE A 291 5.43 -3.90 -22.04
N VAL A 292 5.29 -2.95 -21.14
CA VAL A 292 5.11 -1.54 -21.52
C VAL A 292 6.35 -0.99 -22.21
N ASP A 293 7.55 -1.24 -21.66
CA ASP A 293 8.81 -0.78 -22.24
C ASP A 293 9.07 -1.40 -23.61
N ASP A 294 8.86 -2.69 -23.79
CA ASP A 294 9.15 -3.42 -25.03
C ASP A 294 8.07 -3.17 -26.10
N VAL A 295 6.79 -3.43 -25.74
CA VAL A 295 5.70 -3.46 -26.72
C VAL A 295 5.09 -2.08 -26.96
N LEU A 296 4.85 -1.29 -25.91
CA LEU A 296 4.17 0.00 -26.06
C LEU A 296 5.14 1.12 -26.40
N VAL A 297 6.18 1.33 -25.60
CA VAL A 297 7.21 2.35 -25.81
C VAL A 297 8.15 1.94 -26.95
N GLY A 298 8.73 0.74 -26.87
CA GLY A 298 9.68 0.21 -27.84
C GLY A 298 9.08 -0.22 -29.18
N LYS A 299 7.72 -0.29 -29.24
CA LYS A 299 6.95 -0.67 -30.45
C LYS A 299 7.30 -2.05 -31.02
N ASN A 300 7.83 -2.95 -30.20
CA ASN A 300 8.12 -4.33 -30.57
C ASN A 300 6.83 -5.17 -30.63
N ARG A 301 6.05 -4.99 -31.67
CA ARG A 301 4.75 -5.66 -31.85
C ARG A 301 4.87 -7.18 -32.00
N ALA A 302 6.03 -7.67 -32.42
CA ALA A 302 6.28 -9.12 -32.56
C ALA A 302 6.30 -9.82 -31.18
N ALA A 303 6.68 -9.13 -30.11
CA ALA A 303 6.72 -9.67 -28.77
C ALA A 303 5.34 -9.73 -28.10
N LEU A 304 4.32 -9.05 -28.61
CA LEU A 304 3.02 -8.84 -27.98
C LEU A 304 2.40 -10.14 -27.44
N GLU A 305 2.28 -11.15 -28.29
CA GLU A 305 1.61 -12.42 -27.95
C GLU A 305 2.29 -13.19 -26.80
N SER A 306 3.59 -12.97 -26.61
CA SER A 306 4.34 -13.66 -25.56
C SER A 306 3.89 -13.25 -24.13
N TYR A 307 3.22 -12.11 -23.98
CA TYR A 307 2.74 -11.61 -22.70
C TYR A 307 1.34 -12.10 -22.32
N TYR A 308 0.62 -12.77 -23.24
CA TYR A 308 -0.77 -13.17 -23.09
C TYR A 308 -0.94 -14.70 -23.16
N ASN A 309 -2.09 -15.20 -22.74
CA ASN A 309 -2.48 -16.61 -22.89
C ASN A 309 -3.38 -16.78 -24.13
N GLY A 310 -2.76 -16.92 -25.29
CA GLY A 310 -3.48 -16.93 -26.57
C GLY A 310 -4.25 -15.62 -26.79
N ASP A 311 -5.53 -15.70 -27.15
CA ASP A 311 -6.40 -14.55 -27.34
C ASP A 311 -7.19 -14.15 -26.07
N GLN A 312 -6.93 -14.82 -24.94
CA GLN A 312 -7.62 -14.56 -23.66
C GLN A 312 -7.12 -13.25 -23.02
N TYR A 313 -7.91 -12.20 -23.20
CA TYR A 313 -7.61 -10.87 -22.68
C TYR A 313 -8.89 -10.05 -22.57
N ILE A 314 -9.18 -9.53 -21.38
CA ILE A 314 -10.35 -8.68 -21.11
C ILE A 314 -9.92 -7.23 -21.17
N GLN A 315 -10.65 -6.43 -21.96
CA GLN A 315 -10.34 -5.03 -22.18
C GLN A 315 -11.45 -4.13 -21.64
N HIS A 316 -11.06 -3.07 -20.91
CA HIS A 316 -12.01 -2.07 -20.38
C HIS A 316 -11.84 -0.67 -21.01
N ASN A 317 -10.89 -0.49 -21.92
CA ASN A 317 -10.83 0.74 -22.72
C ASN A 317 -12.08 0.85 -23.60
N PRO A 318 -12.74 2.02 -23.63
CA PRO A 318 -14.03 2.17 -24.32
C PRO A 318 -13.96 2.00 -25.86
N LEU A 319 -12.77 2.09 -26.44
CA LEU A 319 -12.57 2.05 -27.90
C LEU A 319 -12.27 0.63 -28.43
N PHE A 320 -11.90 -0.32 -27.57
CA PHE A 320 -11.39 -1.62 -27.99
C PHE A 320 -12.17 -2.76 -27.35
N GLY A 321 -12.33 -3.86 -28.08
CA GLY A 321 -12.92 -5.10 -27.56
C GLY A 321 -11.88 -6.02 -26.95
N ASP A 322 -12.36 -7.14 -26.41
CA ASP A 322 -11.54 -8.20 -25.84
C ASP A 322 -10.65 -8.89 -26.88
N GLY A 323 -9.66 -9.61 -26.40
CA GLY A 323 -8.75 -10.41 -27.18
C GLY A 323 -7.49 -9.68 -27.63
N VAL A 324 -6.39 -10.42 -27.70
CA VAL A 324 -5.10 -9.91 -28.19
C VAL A 324 -5.20 -9.53 -29.69
N SER A 325 -6.10 -10.19 -30.44
CA SER A 325 -6.42 -9.86 -31.81
C SER A 325 -6.98 -8.43 -31.94
N SER A 326 -7.90 -8.01 -31.07
CA SER A 326 -8.43 -6.65 -31.00
C SER A 326 -7.32 -5.63 -30.64
N LEU A 327 -6.49 -5.96 -29.66
CA LEU A 327 -5.35 -5.13 -29.25
C LEU A 327 -4.34 -4.93 -30.43
N LYS A 328 -4.05 -5.99 -31.19
CA LYS A 328 -3.20 -5.90 -32.39
C LYS A 328 -3.75 -4.91 -33.44
N GLN A 329 -5.05 -4.96 -33.67
CA GLN A 329 -5.70 -4.02 -34.61
C GLN A 329 -5.57 -2.60 -34.10
N ALA A 330 -5.84 -2.35 -32.81
CA ALA A 330 -5.70 -1.05 -32.16
C ALA A 330 -4.27 -0.49 -32.30
N LEU A 331 -3.27 -1.29 -31.96
CA LEU A 331 -1.86 -0.91 -32.04
C LEU A 331 -1.37 -0.67 -33.47
N SER A 332 -1.94 -1.38 -34.45
CA SER A 332 -1.62 -1.21 -35.87
C SER A 332 -2.24 0.07 -36.44
N ALA A 333 -3.47 0.39 -36.05
CA ALA A 333 -4.15 1.64 -36.43
C ALA A 333 -3.43 2.86 -35.84
N ALA A 334 -2.96 2.79 -34.59
CA ALA A 334 -2.18 3.83 -33.95
C ALA A 334 -0.84 4.11 -34.64
N GLY A 335 -0.29 3.17 -35.40
CA GLY A 335 0.97 3.32 -36.15
C GLY A 335 0.83 4.06 -37.49
N GLN A 336 -0.38 4.32 -38.01
CA GLN A 336 -0.62 4.85 -39.36
C GLN A 336 -0.83 6.36 -39.45
N GLY A 337 -0.29 7.14 -38.51
CA GLY A 337 -0.24 8.61 -38.64
C GLY A 337 -0.71 9.33 -37.40
N ALA A 338 -0.15 10.47 -37.12
CA ALA A 338 -0.53 11.54 -36.15
C ALA A 338 -1.09 11.13 -34.79
N SER A 339 -1.08 9.86 -34.43
CA SER A 339 -1.60 9.37 -33.14
C SER A 339 -0.59 9.58 -32.01
N ILE A 340 -1.13 9.93 -30.86
CA ILE A 340 -0.41 9.96 -29.60
C ILE A 340 0.11 8.55 -29.28
N GLY A 341 1.37 8.43 -28.89
CA GLY A 341 2.01 7.15 -28.61
C GLY A 341 2.73 7.18 -27.27
N TYR A 342 2.96 5.99 -26.69
CA TYR A 342 3.75 5.86 -25.45
C TYR A 342 5.18 6.39 -25.68
N ASP A 343 5.63 7.23 -24.75
CA ASP A 343 6.95 7.86 -24.78
C ASP A 343 7.82 7.39 -23.60
N GLN A 344 7.29 7.46 -22.38
CA GLN A 344 8.06 7.14 -21.17
C GLN A 344 7.17 6.59 -20.06
N VAL A 345 7.70 5.61 -19.29
CA VAL A 345 7.11 5.15 -18.02
C VAL A 345 7.71 5.94 -16.86
N HIS A 346 6.84 6.48 -16.01
CA HIS A 346 7.21 7.29 -14.85
C HIS A 346 7.06 6.57 -13.52
N MET A 347 6.06 5.67 -13.37
CA MET A 347 5.81 4.94 -12.13
C MET A 347 5.25 3.55 -12.42
N VAL A 348 5.60 2.58 -11.58
CA VAL A 348 5.00 1.23 -11.58
C VAL A 348 4.70 0.87 -10.13
N LEU A 349 3.42 0.66 -9.83
CA LEU A 349 2.93 0.24 -8.53
C LEU A 349 2.26 -1.12 -8.66
N GLY A 350 2.40 -1.98 -7.66
CA GLY A 350 1.78 -3.29 -7.70
C GLY A 350 1.34 -3.81 -6.34
N GLU A 351 0.30 -4.64 -6.35
CA GLU A 351 -0.09 -5.45 -5.20
C GLU A 351 -0.71 -6.76 -5.70
N GLY A 352 -0.02 -7.86 -5.37
CA GLY A 352 -0.45 -9.19 -5.83
C GLY A 352 -0.49 -9.28 -7.36
N ASN A 353 -1.67 -9.58 -7.85
CA ASN A 353 -1.97 -9.74 -9.29
C ASN A 353 -2.29 -8.43 -10.02
N PHE A 354 -2.37 -7.29 -9.34
CA PHE A 354 -2.61 -5.98 -9.97
C PHE A 354 -1.33 -5.15 -10.08
N VAL A 355 -1.14 -4.52 -11.24
CA VAL A 355 -0.02 -3.60 -11.50
C VAL A 355 -0.53 -2.37 -12.23
N LEU A 356 -0.33 -1.19 -11.63
CA LEU A 356 -0.62 0.11 -12.22
C LEU A 356 0.66 0.71 -12.80
N VAL A 357 0.60 1.16 -14.04
CA VAL A 357 1.70 1.86 -14.73
C VAL A 357 1.25 3.27 -15.07
N VAL A 358 2.08 4.24 -14.71
CA VAL A 358 1.90 5.64 -15.08
C VAL A 358 2.85 5.97 -16.22
N SER A 359 2.32 6.32 -17.37
CA SER A 359 3.12 6.63 -18.56
C SER A 359 2.76 7.99 -19.16
N GLU A 360 3.71 8.57 -19.88
CA GLU A 360 3.50 9.73 -20.72
C GLU A 360 3.24 9.27 -22.15
N LEU A 361 2.23 9.87 -22.76
CA LEU A 361 1.96 9.77 -24.19
C LEU A 361 2.37 11.07 -24.86
N LYS A 362 3.00 10.99 -26.05
CA LYS A 362 3.33 12.15 -26.88
C LYS A 362 2.79 12.02 -28.28
N SER A 363 2.26 13.12 -28.80
CA SER A 363 1.90 13.23 -30.20
C SER A 363 3.04 13.88 -31.01
N PRO A 364 3.13 13.59 -32.32
CA PRO A 364 4.07 14.27 -33.19
C PRO A 364 3.87 15.78 -33.22
N LYS A 365 2.69 16.27 -32.82
CA LYS A 365 2.35 17.71 -32.78
C LYS A 365 2.77 18.37 -31.45
N GLY A 366 3.41 17.63 -30.53
CA GLY A 366 3.91 18.13 -29.26
C GLY A 366 2.90 18.17 -28.11
N THR A 367 1.66 17.68 -28.29
CA THR A 367 0.73 17.49 -27.18
C THR A 367 1.15 16.26 -26.37
N SER A 368 1.03 16.35 -25.04
CA SER A 368 1.29 15.24 -24.13
C SER A 368 0.01 14.86 -23.38
N ALA A 369 -0.11 13.58 -23.05
CA ALA A 369 -1.16 13.09 -22.17
C ALA A 369 -0.54 12.13 -21.12
N ALA A 370 -1.19 12.03 -19.97
CA ALA A 370 -0.91 10.99 -19.01
C ALA A 370 -1.84 9.81 -19.27
N VAL A 371 -1.30 8.61 -19.23
CA VAL A 371 -2.08 7.37 -19.20
C VAL A 371 -1.74 6.60 -17.94
N TYR A 372 -2.78 6.15 -17.25
CA TYR A 372 -2.69 5.27 -16.11
C TYR A 372 -3.30 3.94 -16.52
N ASP A 373 -2.44 2.94 -16.71
CA ASP A 373 -2.79 1.60 -17.17
C ASP A 373 -2.79 0.64 -15.97
N LEU A 374 -3.91 0.06 -15.66
CA LEU A 374 -4.03 -0.99 -14.65
C LEU A 374 -4.11 -2.35 -15.33
N PHE A 375 -3.20 -3.23 -15.00
CA PHE A 375 -3.16 -4.60 -15.49
C PHE A 375 -3.48 -5.59 -14.37
N ARG A 376 -4.21 -6.66 -14.70
CA ARG A 376 -4.31 -7.85 -13.88
C ARG A 376 -3.53 -8.99 -14.54
N VAL A 377 -2.71 -9.63 -13.73
CA VAL A 377 -1.88 -10.77 -14.14
C VAL A 377 -2.48 -12.07 -13.60
N GLU A 378 -2.54 -13.08 -14.42
CA GLU A 378 -3.01 -14.42 -14.05
C GLU A 378 -2.06 -15.46 -14.67
N ASN A 379 -1.55 -16.37 -13.84
CA ASN A 379 -0.58 -17.41 -14.28
C ASN A 379 0.63 -16.86 -15.06
N GLY A 380 1.16 -15.68 -14.65
CA GLY A 380 2.29 -15.02 -15.28
C GLY A 380 1.99 -14.45 -16.67
N LYS A 381 0.72 -14.18 -16.98
CA LYS A 381 0.25 -13.57 -18.23
C LYS A 381 -0.70 -12.40 -17.93
N ILE A 382 -0.75 -11.42 -18.84
CA ILE A 382 -1.71 -10.33 -18.79
C ILE A 382 -3.10 -10.90 -19.13
N ALA A 383 -4.04 -10.74 -18.21
CA ALA A 383 -5.39 -11.27 -18.36
C ALA A 383 -6.46 -10.18 -18.52
N GLU A 384 -6.22 -8.98 -17.98
CA GLU A 384 -7.25 -7.91 -17.95
C GLU A 384 -6.58 -6.53 -17.85
N HIS A 385 -7.21 -5.50 -18.41
CA HIS A 385 -6.65 -4.16 -18.50
C HIS A 385 -7.73 -3.07 -18.43
N TRP A 386 -7.43 -2.03 -17.66
CA TRP A 386 -8.17 -0.77 -17.58
C TRP A 386 -7.22 0.38 -17.83
N ASP A 387 -7.71 1.46 -18.40
CA ASP A 387 -6.91 2.68 -18.56
C ASP A 387 -7.73 3.96 -18.35
N VAL A 388 -7.02 5.02 -18.01
CA VAL A 388 -7.53 6.39 -18.01
C VAL A 388 -6.52 7.28 -18.68
N VAL A 389 -6.95 7.98 -19.72
CA VAL A 389 -6.11 8.89 -20.50
C VAL A 389 -6.57 10.33 -20.29
N GLN A 390 -5.66 11.21 -19.91
CA GLN A 390 -5.94 12.64 -19.72
C GLN A 390 -4.89 13.49 -20.43
N GLU A 391 -5.34 14.41 -21.24
CA GLU A 391 -4.47 15.41 -21.85
C GLU A 391 -3.83 16.30 -20.78
N ILE A 392 -2.55 16.59 -20.94
CA ILE A 392 -1.83 17.50 -20.04
C ILE A 392 -2.01 18.92 -20.57
N PRO A 393 -2.62 19.83 -19.79
CA PRO A 393 -2.84 21.19 -20.22
C PRO A 393 -1.52 21.94 -20.48
N ALA A 394 -1.58 23.03 -21.24
CA ALA A 394 -0.42 23.87 -21.47
C ALA A 394 0.14 24.42 -20.15
N LYS A 395 1.47 24.54 -20.03
CA LYS A 395 2.13 25.00 -18.79
C LYS A 395 1.65 26.36 -18.31
N THR A 396 1.14 27.20 -19.17
CA THR A 396 0.55 28.51 -18.86
C THR A 396 -0.75 28.41 -18.05
N GLU A 397 -1.40 27.24 -18.05
CA GLU A 397 -2.65 26.97 -17.33
C GLU A 397 -2.41 26.31 -15.97
N TRP A 398 -1.15 25.96 -15.66
CA TRP A 398 -0.82 25.24 -14.43
C TRP A 398 -0.91 26.12 -13.20
N LYS A 399 -1.53 25.58 -12.14
CA LYS A 399 -1.64 26.22 -10.82
C LYS A 399 -0.54 25.79 -9.84
N ASN A 400 0.33 24.86 -10.26
CA ASN A 400 1.52 24.45 -9.52
C ASN A 400 2.67 24.23 -10.52
N THR A 401 3.91 24.09 -10.00
CA THR A 401 5.13 23.92 -10.80
C THR A 401 5.74 22.52 -10.70
N ASN A 402 5.05 21.57 -10.07
CA ASN A 402 5.61 20.25 -9.76
C ASN A 402 5.67 19.32 -10.99
N GLY A 403 4.85 19.62 -12.02
CA GLY A 403 4.69 18.75 -13.18
C GLY A 403 3.69 17.61 -12.93
N LYS A 404 3.21 17.01 -14.02
CA LYS A 404 2.26 15.88 -13.98
C LYS A 404 2.92 14.59 -13.49
N PHE A 405 4.22 14.43 -13.72
CA PHE A 405 4.97 13.21 -13.41
C PHE A 405 6.08 13.49 -12.38
N LEU A 406 6.52 12.45 -11.71
CA LEU A 406 7.71 12.49 -10.87
C LEU A 406 8.92 13.00 -11.66
N LYS A 407 9.62 14.01 -11.14
CA LYS A 407 11.02 14.19 -11.53
C LYS A 407 11.78 13.02 -10.92
N MET A 408 12.24 12.07 -11.76
CA MET A 408 13.23 11.10 -11.30
C MET A 408 14.42 11.89 -10.77
N HIS A 409 14.67 11.79 -9.45
CA HIS A 409 16.00 12.03 -8.93
C HIS A 409 16.83 10.84 -9.41
N ILE A 410 17.63 11.08 -10.48
CA ILE A 410 18.66 10.18 -10.98
C ILE A 410 19.74 10.07 -9.91
#